data_29bbf469423b2916cc278d1fce7fc4e3
#
_entry.id   29bbf469423b2916cc278d1fce7fc4e3
#
_cell.length_a   1.000
_cell.length_b   1.000
_cell.length_c   1.000
_cell.angle_alpha   90.00
_cell.angle_beta   90.00
_cell.angle_gamma   90.00
#
_symmetry.space_group_name_H-M   'P 1'
#
loop_
_entity.id
_entity.type
_entity.pdbx_description
1 polymer ?
#
loop_
_entity_poly.entity_id
_entity_poly.type
_entity_poly.pdbx_seq_one_letter_code
_entity_poly.pdbx_strand_id
1 'polypeptide(L)'
;EGNTRSFEEADFEVHRNYLDVQILLNGSEMWEYADRADLAVKTPYDPEADIEWLSGCGNRIQMKPGMFYLVYPDDGHKPCCHEKEQTSYRKVVVKIKIDKLLHGVPAMERTAVYGKGDRRWI
;
A
#
# COMPACT_ATOMS: atom_id res chain seq x y z
N GLU A 1 14.57 0.20 6.50
CA GLU A 1 14.16 0.36 7.90
C GLU A 1 13.58 1.75 8.13
N GLY A 2 12.73 1.86 9.10
CA GLY A 2 12.14 3.14 9.43
C GLY A 2 11.32 3.11 10.69
N ASN A 3 10.74 4.25 10.99
CA ASN A 3 9.80 4.42 12.09
C ASN A 3 8.44 4.78 11.52
N THR A 4 7.40 4.24 12.14
CA THR A 4 6.03 4.52 11.69
C THR A 4 5.62 5.96 11.99
N ARG A 5 4.59 6.41 11.29
CA ARG A 5 3.96 7.72 11.48
C ARG A 5 2.48 7.52 11.78
N SER A 6 1.84 8.54 12.34
CA SER A 6 0.42 8.45 12.61
C SER A 6 -0.38 8.44 11.31
N PHE A 7 -1.59 7.89 11.36
CA PHE A 7 -2.47 7.90 10.19
C PHE A 7 -2.83 9.32 9.75
N GLU A 8 -2.89 10.24 10.69
CA GLU A 8 -3.23 11.64 10.40
C GLU A 8 -2.11 12.35 9.64
N GLU A 9 -0.85 11.97 9.88
CA GLU A 9 0.29 12.56 9.18
C GLU A 9 0.53 11.96 7.81
N ALA A 10 0.02 10.76 7.56
CA ALA A 10 0.26 10.04 6.32
C ALA A 10 -0.83 10.33 5.30
N ASP A 11 -0.46 10.25 4.03
CA ASP A 11 -1.39 10.33 2.92
C ASP A 11 -1.52 8.98 2.23
N PHE A 12 -2.66 8.76 1.58
CA PHE A 12 -2.80 7.62 0.67
C PHE A 12 -1.96 7.86 -0.57
N GLU A 13 -1.41 6.80 -1.11
CA GLU A 13 -0.71 6.84 -2.38
C GLU A 13 -1.26 5.79 -3.34
N VAL A 14 -1.22 6.11 -4.63
CA VAL A 14 -1.48 5.16 -5.70
C VAL A 14 -0.41 5.30 -6.76
N HIS A 15 -0.23 4.23 -7.52
CA HIS A 15 0.74 4.17 -8.61
C HIS A 15 -0.01 3.84 -9.90
N ARG A 16 0.61 4.05 -11.06
CA ARG A 16 -0.01 3.73 -12.34
C ARG A 16 0.70 2.62 -13.10
N ASN A 17 2.01 2.57 -12.97
CA ASN A 17 2.84 1.66 -13.77
C ASN A 17 3.36 0.45 -13.01
N TYR A 18 3.21 0.44 -11.70
CA TYR A 18 3.74 -0.61 -10.85
C TYR A 18 2.72 -1.07 -9.85
N LEU A 19 2.78 -2.34 -9.50
CA LEU A 19 2.15 -2.82 -8.30
C LEU A 19 3.21 -2.95 -7.22
N ASP A 20 2.79 -2.85 -5.97
CA ASP A 20 3.68 -3.00 -4.82
C ASP A 20 3.41 -4.31 -4.10
N VAL A 21 4.48 -5.03 -3.77
CA VAL A 21 4.43 -6.10 -2.78
C VAL A 21 5.23 -5.60 -1.59
N GLN A 22 4.60 -5.50 -0.44
CA GLN A 22 5.26 -5.00 0.77
C GLN A 22 5.30 -6.10 1.82
N ILE A 23 6.50 -6.47 2.23
CA ILE A 23 6.75 -7.61 3.12
C ILE A 23 7.37 -7.10 4.41
N LEU A 24 6.69 -7.31 5.54
CA LEU A 24 7.24 -6.95 6.83
C LEU A 24 8.18 -8.05 7.31
N LEU A 25 9.45 -7.71 7.51
CA LEU A 25 10.46 -8.65 7.97
C LEU A 25 10.60 -8.63 9.48
N ASN A 26 10.52 -7.45 10.09
CA ASN A 26 10.71 -7.31 11.53
C ASN A 26 10.00 -6.05 12.01
N GLY A 27 9.66 -6.02 13.31
CA GLY A 27 8.99 -4.88 13.90
C GLY A 27 7.49 -4.91 13.73
N SER A 28 6.89 -3.74 13.61
CA SER A 28 5.44 -3.60 13.52
C SER A 28 5.08 -2.41 12.64
N GLU A 29 4.04 -2.57 11.84
CA GLU A 29 3.43 -1.46 11.12
C GLU A 29 1.96 -1.75 10.88
N MET A 30 1.18 -0.69 10.74
CA MET A 30 -0.18 -0.76 10.23
C MET A 30 -0.21 -0.09 8.86
N TRP A 31 -1.19 -0.45 8.06
CA TRP A 31 -1.46 0.23 6.80
C TRP A 31 -2.95 0.39 6.60
N GLU A 32 -3.34 1.31 5.75
CA GLU A 32 -4.75 1.58 5.48
C GLU A 32 -5.01 1.40 3.99
N TYR A 33 -6.11 0.73 3.67
CA TYR A 33 -6.52 0.48 2.29
C TYR A 33 -7.81 1.21 1.97
N ALA A 34 -7.87 1.82 0.79
CA ALA A 34 -9.10 2.35 0.21
C ALA A 34 -9.01 2.30 -1.31
N ASP A 35 -10.14 2.05 -1.97
CA ASP A 35 -10.20 2.16 -3.42
C ASP A 35 -9.96 3.62 -3.81
N ARG A 36 -9.17 3.86 -4.85
CA ARG A 36 -8.89 5.21 -5.34
C ARG A 36 -10.17 6.02 -5.58
N ALA A 37 -11.23 5.36 -6.04
CA ALA A 37 -12.51 6.02 -6.33
C ALA A 37 -13.15 6.66 -5.10
N ASP A 38 -12.79 6.18 -3.90
CA ASP A 38 -13.32 6.70 -2.64
C ASP A 38 -12.43 7.77 -2.01
N LEU A 39 -11.38 8.17 -2.72
CA LEU A 39 -10.40 9.12 -2.19
C LEU A 39 -10.41 10.41 -3.03
N ALA A 40 -9.94 11.49 -2.40
CA ALA A 40 -9.81 12.79 -3.06
C ALA A 40 -8.34 13.08 -3.36
N VAL A 41 -8.05 13.57 -4.55
CA VAL A 41 -6.67 13.90 -4.93
C VAL A 41 -6.17 15.07 -4.10
N LYS A 42 -5.03 14.90 -3.48
CA LYS A 42 -4.35 15.92 -2.70
C LYS A 42 -3.18 16.51 -3.48
N THR A 43 -2.36 15.65 -4.06
CA THR A 43 -1.26 16.06 -4.93
C THR A 43 -1.37 15.28 -6.23
N PRO A 44 -1.45 15.97 -7.38
CA PRO A 44 -1.62 15.29 -8.67
C PRO A 44 -0.51 14.29 -8.98
N TYR A 45 -0.82 13.35 -9.85
CA TYR A 45 0.11 12.31 -10.25
C TYR A 45 1.42 12.87 -10.79
N ASP A 46 2.52 12.37 -10.24
CA ASP A 46 3.88 12.67 -10.68
C ASP A 46 4.41 11.49 -11.51
N PRO A 47 4.57 11.66 -12.82
CA PRO A 47 5.01 10.54 -13.67
C PRO A 47 6.46 10.12 -13.42
N GLU A 48 7.30 10.98 -12.88
CA GLU A 48 8.68 10.61 -12.58
C GLU A 48 8.75 9.68 -11.37
N ALA A 49 7.97 9.96 -10.35
CA ALA A 49 7.92 9.15 -9.15
C ALA A 49 6.89 8.02 -9.24
N ASP A 50 6.01 8.06 -10.24
CA ASP A 50 4.89 7.14 -10.38
C ASP A 50 4.02 7.14 -9.12
N ILE A 51 3.64 8.31 -8.66
CA ILE A 51 2.85 8.43 -7.44
C ILE A 51 1.85 9.57 -7.51
N GLU A 52 0.68 9.34 -6.94
CA GLU A 52 -0.35 10.33 -6.72
C GLU A 52 -0.75 10.26 -5.26
N TRP A 53 -0.87 11.40 -4.60
CA TRP A 53 -1.22 11.47 -3.19
C TRP A 53 -2.69 11.83 -3.03
N LEU A 54 -3.37 11.10 -2.13
CA LEU A 54 -4.81 11.27 -1.93
C LEU A 54 -5.14 11.30 -0.44
N SER A 55 -6.31 11.85 -0.15
CA SER A 55 -6.83 11.93 1.20
C SER A 55 -8.16 11.20 1.32
N GLY A 56 -8.47 10.74 2.52
CA GLY A 56 -9.71 10.02 2.80
C GLY A 56 -9.53 9.03 3.92
N CYS A 57 -10.44 8.07 3.99
CA CYS A 57 -10.45 7.02 5.01
C CYS A 57 -10.62 5.67 4.36
N GLY A 58 -10.13 4.63 5.03
CA GLY A 58 -10.25 3.26 4.56
C GLY A 58 -10.20 2.27 5.70
N ASN A 59 -9.80 1.05 5.39
CA ASN A 59 -9.69 -0.02 6.36
C ASN A 59 -8.25 -0.16 6.82
N ARG A 60 -8.05 -0.19 8.14
CA ARG A 60 -6.73 -0.28 8.75
C ARG A 60 -6.40 -1.73 9.07
N ILE A 61 -5.18 -2.12 8.76
CA ILE A 61 -4.72 -3.50 8.89
C ILE A 61 -3.41 -3.52 9.65
N GLN A 62 -3.34 -4.38 10.69
CA GLN A 62 -2.13 -4.59 11.45
C GLN A 62 -1.28 -5.65 10.77
N MET A 63 -0.02 -5.32 10.49
CA MET A 63 0.96 -6.25 9.94
C MET A 63 1.81 -6.85 11.05
N LYS A 64 2.24 -8.09 10.84
CA LYS A 64 3.18 -8.79 11.71
C LYS A 64 4.30 -9.35 10.84
N PRO A 65 5.50 -9.58 11.40
CA PRO A 65 6.61 -10.16 10.64
C PRO A 65 6.20 -11.43 9.90
N GLY A 66 6.58 -11.53 8.63
CA GLY A 66 6.22 -12.63 7.76
C GLY A 66 4.95 -12.39 6.96
N MET A 67 4.20 -11.34 7.26
CA MET A 67 3.03 -10.96 6.47
C MET A 67 3.44 -10.05 5.33
N PHE A 68 2.67 -10.09 4.27
CA PHE A 68 2.84 -9.16 3.15
C PHE A 68 1.48 -8.76 2.59
N TYR A 69 1.48 -7.66 1.84
CA TYR A 69 0.31 -7.29 1.06
C TYR A 69 0.74 -6.87 -0.34
N LEU A 70 -0.20 -6.96 -1.26
CA LEU A 70 0.00 -6.61 -2.66
C LEU A 70 -1.08 -5.60 -3.05
N VAL A 71 -0.67 -4.50 -3.64
CA VAL A 71 -1.59 -3.46 -4.10
C VAL A 71 -1.37 -3.14 -5.56
N TYR A 72 -2.48 -3.07 -6.29
CA TYR A 72 -2.52 -2.68 -7.70
C TYR A 72 -2.66 -1.16 -7.84
N PRO A 73 -2.54 -0.61 -9.06
CA PRO A 73 -2.56 0.84 -9.25
C PRO A 73 -3.72 1.60 -8.63
N ASP A 74 -4.92 1.04 -8.67
CA ASP A 74 -6.09 1.72 -8.10
C ASP A 74 -6.33 1.39 -6.63
N ASP A 75 -5.43 0.65 -6.02
CA ASP A 75 -5.50 0.34 -4.61
C ASP A 75 -4.79 1.43 -3.81
N GLY A 76 -5.57 2.34 -3.27
CA GLY A 76 -5.03 3.38 -2.38
C GLY A 76 -4.50 2.76 -1.10
N HIS A 77 -3.29 3.12 -0.73
CA HIS A 77 -2.68 2.57 0.47
C HIS A 77 -1.87 3.62 1.21
N LYS A 78 -1.93 3.52 2.51
CA LYS A 78 -1.23 4.41 3.44
C LYS A 78 -0.32 3.53 4.28
N PRO A 79 0.93 3.33 3.84
CA PRO A 79 1.85 2.40 4.52
C PRO A 79 2.55 3.03 5.73
N CYS A 80 3.21 2.19 6.52
CA CYS A 80 4.13 2.60 7.58
C CYS A 80 3.48 3.44 8.66
N CYS A 81 2.32 3.01 9.17
CA CYS A 81 1.54 3.77 10.14
C CYS A 81 1.44 3.08 11.50
N HIS A 82 0.98 3.86 12.48
CA HIS A 82 0.60 3.38 13.81
C HIS A 82 -0.62 4.15 14.29
N GLU A 83 -1.37 3.55 15.21
CA GLU A 83 -2.51 4.22 15.82
C GLU A 83 -2.14 4.97 17.09
N LYS A 84 -1.44 4.31 18.00
CA LYS A 84 -1.19 4.87 19.34
C LYS A 84 0.22 5.41 19.49
N GLU A 85 1.22 4.58 19.24
CA GLU A 85 2.61 4.97 19.45
C GLU A 85 3.50 4.50 18.32
N GLN A 86 4.53 5.27 18.07
CA GLN A 86 5.49 4.97 17.01
C GLN A 86 6.18 3.64 17.27
N THR A 87 6.28 2.84 16.22
CA THR A 87 7.02 1.59 16.21
C THR A 87 8.07 1.64 15.12
N SER A 88 9.07 0.76 15.23
CA SER A 88 10.06 0.60 14.18
C SER A 88 9.71 -0.61 13.31
N TYR A 89 10.16 -0.58 12.07
CA TYR A 89 9.93 -1.68 11.14
C TYR A 89 11.13 -1.87 10.24
N ARG A 90 11.24 -3.09 9.73
CA ARG A 90 12.15 -3.44 8.67
C ARG A 90 11.35 -4.21 7.65
N LYS A 91 11.33 -3.72 6.41
CA LYS A 91 10.50 -4.35 5.38
C LYS A 91 11.15 -4.26 4.01
N VAL A 92 10.63 -5.06 3.10
CA VAL A 92 11.01 -5.03 1.69
C VAL A 92 9.81 -4.58 0.88
N VAL A 93 10.02 -3.65 -0.03
CA VAL A 93 9.03 -3.25 -1.00
C VAL A 93 9.52 -3.67 -2.38
N VAL A 94 8.74 -4.51 -3.04
CA VAL A 94 9.05 -4.94 -4.40
C VAL A 94 8.08 -4.27 -5.34
N LYS A 95 8.61 -3.52 -6.29
CA LYS A 95 7.80 -2.88 -7.33
C LYS A 95 7.87 -3.70 -8.60
N ILE A 96 6.72 -4.09 -9.10
CA ILE A 96 6.61 -4.92 -10.30
C ILE A 96 5.90 -4.11 -11.38
N LYS A 97 6.60 -3.89 -12.49
CA LYS A 97 6.00 -3.17 -13.60
C LYS A 97 4.91 -4.02 -14.24
N ILE A 98 3.75 -3.41 -14.46
CA ILE A 98 2.61 -4.13 -14.99
C ILE A 98 2.34 -3.74 -16.45
N ASP A 99 1.76 -4.70 -17.17
CA ASP A 99 1.34 -4.53 -18.55
C ASP A 99 0.01 -3.76 -18.57
N LYS A 100 -0.25 -3.05 -19.68
CA LYS A 100 -1.51 -2.35 -19.89
C LYS A 100 -2.72 -3.25 -19.81
N LEU A 101 -2.56 -4.53 -20.13
CA LEU A 101 -3.65 -5.49 -20.07
C LEU A 101 -4.20 -5.66 -18.67
N LEU A 102 -3.37 -5.49 -17.65
CA LEU A 102 -3.80 -5.61 -16.27
C LEU A 102 -4.68 -4.42 -15.83
N HIS A 103 -4.59 -3.31 -16.51
CA HIS A 103 -5.43 -2.16 -16.20
C HIS A 103 -6.91 -2.42 -16.53
N GLY A 104 -7.21 -3.41 -17.38
CA GLY A 104 -8.56 -3.81 -17.69
C GLY A 104 -9.15 -4.85 -16.75
N VAL A 105 -8.39 -5.32 -15.77
CA VAL A 105 -8.88 -6.32 -14.83
C VAL A 105 -9.90 -5.66 -13.89
N PRO A 106 -11.07 -6.30 -13.68
CA PRO A 106 -12.09 -5.77 -12.79
C PRO A 106 -11.54 -5.50 -11.39
N ALA A 107 -12.08 -4.48 -10.72
CA ALA A 107 -11.61 -4.08 -9.40
C ALA A 107 -11.60 -5.23 -8.39
N MET A 108 -12.63 -6.09 -8.43
CA MET A 108 -12.71 -7.22 -7.51
C MET A 108 -11.56 -8.22 -7.70
N GLU A 109 -10.98 -8.29 -8.88
CA GLU A 109 -9.84 -9.15 -9.17
C GLU A 109 -8.50 -8.46 -8.87
N ARG A 110 -8.55 -7.13 -8.67
CA ARG A 110 -7.38 -6.31 -8.35
C ARG A 110 -7.35 -5.88 -6.90
N THR A 111 -8.25 -6.41 -6.09
CA THR A 111 -8.29 -6.07 -4.67
C THR A 111 -6.96 -6.42 -4.01
N ALA A 112 -6.53 -5.57 -3.12
CA ALA A 112 -5.31 -5.80 -2.36
C ALA A 112 -5.39 -7.14 -1.64
N VAL A 113 -4.30 -7.90 -1.71
CA VAL A 113 -4.20 -9.21 -1.09
C VAL A 113 -3.09 -9.15 -0.06
N TYR A 114 -3.29 -9.78 1.09
CA TYR A 114 -2.26 -9.88 2.11
C TYR A 114 -2.24 -11.29 2.68
N GLY A 115 -1.09 -11.66 3.22
CA GLY A 115 -0.91 -12.99 3.79
C GLY A 115 0.48 -13.13 4.35
N LYS A 116 0.85 -14.36 4.68
CA LYS A 116 2.19 -14.64 5.16
C LYS A 116 3.13 -14.74 3.97
N GLY A 117 4.38 -14.34 4.20
CA GLY A 117 5.35 -14.19 3.12
C GLY A 117 5.71 -15.46 2.37
N ASP A 118 5.43 -16.63 2.92
CA ASP A 118 5.68 -17.89 2.25
C ASP A 118 4.56 -18.32 1.30
N ARG A 119 3.50 -17.54 1.20
CA ARG A 119 2.36 -17.82 0.33
C ARG A 119 2.62 -17.40 -1.11
N ARG A 120 1.98 -18.10 -2.01
CA ARG A 120 2.02 -17.78 -3.42
C ARG A 120 0.86 -16.87 -3.75
N TRP A 121 1.10 -15.62 -3.71
CA TRP A 121 0.08 -14.61 -3.96
C TRP A 121 0.15 -14.02 -5.35
N ILE A 122 0.70 -14.73 -6.21
CA ILE A 122 0.95 -14.25 -7.57
C ILE A 122 -0.22 -14.52 -8.46
#